data_6daaabb887336ff00eda6d222adc8019
#
_entry.id   6daaabb887336ff00eda6d222adc8019
#
_cell.length_a   1.000
_cell.length_b   1.000
_cell.length_c   1.000
_cell.angle_alpha   90.00
_cell.angle_beta   90.00
_cell.angle_gamma   90.00
#
_symmetry.space_group_name_H-M   'P 1'
#
loop_
_entity.id
_entity.type
_entity.pdbx_description
1 polymer ?
#
loop_
_entity_poly.entity_id
_entity_poly.type
_entity_poly.pdbx_seq_one_letter_code
_entity_poly.pdbx_strand_id
1 'polypeptide(L)'
;MSNLLSVENLTMKFGGLTAIDDLSFDAKNNQITSIIGPNGAGKTTVFNCLTGFYKPTNGQMFLHKEDSKISLRKYTDFKIAYVAKVARTFQNIRLFPAMSVLENLLVAQHNELMVASGYSLFGLLNLKSYRDKEQLAVDKAKYWLDIIGLTNRADDNAGDLPYGDQRKLEI
;
A
#
# COMPACT_ATOMS: atom_id res chain seq x y z
N MET A 1 -25.93 -0.17 -1.06
CA MET A 1 -24.47 -0.24 -0.87
C MET A 1 -23.81 0.60 -1.95
N SER A 2 -22.96 1.54 -1.57
CA SER A 2 -22.28 2.44 -2.51
C SER A 2 -21.09 1.74 -3.18
N ASN A 3 -20.81 2.08 -4.43
CA ASN A 3 -19.57 1.66 -5.09
C ASN A 3 -18.39 2.37 -4.44
N LEU A 4 -17.32 1.63 -4.14
CA LEU A 4 -16.05 2.17 -3.69
C LEU A 4 -15.14 2.49 -4.89
N LEU A 5 -15.11 1.59 -5.88
CA LEU A 5 -14.30 1.71 -7.08
C LEU A 5 -15.17 1.45 -8.30
N SER A 6 -15.04 2.28 -9.32
CA SER A 6 -15.62 2.04 -10.66
C SER A 6 -14.52 2.08 -11.71
N VAL A 7 -14.49 1.07 -12.54
CA VAL A 7 -13.61 0.95 -13.71
C VAL A 7 -14.48 0.91 -14.95
N GLU A 8 -14.22 1.81 -15.91
CA GLU A 8 -15.04 2.04 -17.09
C GLU A 8 -14.16 1.93 -18.35
N ASN A 9 -14.47 0.95 -19.21
CA ASN A 9 -13.85 0.73 -20.52
C ASN A 9 -12.30 0.71 -20.49
N LEU A 10 -11.73 0.10 -19.43
CA LEU A 10 -10.28 0.04 -19.22
C LEU A 10 -9.62 -0.77 -20.33
N THR A 11 -8.71 -0.11 -21.06
CA THR A 11 -7.91 -0.74 -22.11
C THR A 11 -6.44 -0.45 -21.86
N MET A 12 -5.60 -1.50 -21.93
CA MET A 12 -4.14 -1.37 -21.82
C MET A 12 -3.45 -2.12 -22.94
N LYS A 13 -2.62 -1.40 -23.70
CA LYS A 13 -1.85 -1.92 -24.82
C LYS A 13 -0.35 -1.71 -24.60
N PHE A 14 0.43 -2.73 -24.90
CA PHE A 14 1.89 -2.69 -24.92
C PHE A 14 2.38 -2.95 -26.35
N GLY A 15 2.68 -1.87 -27.10
CA GLY A 15 2.94 -2.01 -28.53
C GLY A 15 1.78 -2.66 -29.26
N GLY A 16 2.01 -3.80 -29.90
CA GLY A 16 0.99 -4.58 -30.60
C GLY A 16 0.14 -5.51 -29.72
N LEU A 17 0.50 -5.68 -28.43
CA LEU A 17 -0.21 -6.56 -27.51
C LEU A 17 -1.29 -5.80 -26.75
N THR A 18 -2.54 -6.23 -26.83
CA THR A 18 -3.64 -5.77 -26.00
C THR A 18 -3.70 -6.66 -24.74
N ALA A 19 -3.30 -6.13 -23.60
CA ALA A 19 -3.28 -6.86 -22.32
C ALA A 19 -4.61 -6.76 -21.56
N ILE A 20 -5.34 -5.66 -21.75
CA ILE A 20 -6.70 -5.44 -21.23
C ILE A 20 -7.50 -4.81 -22.37
N ASP A 21 -8.68 -5.34 -22.65
CA ASP A 21 -9.56 -4.84 -23.70
C ASP A 21 -10.96 -4.58 -23.14
N ASP A 22 -11.31 -3.29 -23.09
CA ASP A 22 -12.64 -2.77 -22.71
C ASP A 22 -13.23 -3.32 -21.40
N LEU A 23 -12.40 -3.46 -20.37
CA LEU A 23 -12.80 -4.01 -19.07
C LEU A 23 -13.58 -2.98 -18.26
N SER A 24 -14.80 -3.35 -17.82
CA SER A 24 -15.60 -2.54 -16.91
C SER A 24 -16.07 -3.37 -15.72
N PHE A 25 -15.94 -2.83 -14.50
CA PHE A 25 -16.47 -3.45 -13.29
C PHE A 25 -16.56 -2.44 -12.15
N ASP A 26 -17.35 -2.79 -11.14
CA ASP A 26 -17.47 -2.05 -9.89
C ASP A 26 -17.01 -2.91 -8.70
N ALA A 27 -16.36 -2.28 -7.71
CA ALA A 27 -16.11 -2.86 -6.41
C ALA A 27 -16.89 -2.07 -5.35
N LYS A 28 -17.66 -2.80 -4.53
CA LYS A 28 -18.51 -2.19 -3.51
C LYS A 28 -17.75 -1.98 -2.21
N ASN A 29 -18.19 -0.99 -1.45
CA ASN A 29 -17.63 -0.73 -0.13
C ASN A 29 -17.88 -1.92 0.82
N ASN A 30 -16.90 -2.22 1.67
CA ASN A 30 -16.92 -3.31 2.65
C ASN A 30 -17.16 -4.71 2.05
N GLN A 31 -16.71 -4.93 0.82
CA GLN A 31 -16.78 -6.22 0.15
C GLN A 31 -15.43 -6.60 -0.45
N ILE A 32 -15.16 -7.91 -0.52
CA ILE A 32 -14.03 -8.47 -1.27
C ILE A 32 -14.46 -8.65 -2.72
N THR A 33 -13.77 -7.97 -3.64
CA THR A 33 -13.94 -8.15 -5.08
C THR A 33 -12.74 -8.90 -5.63
N SER A 34 -12.97 -9.99 -6.37
CA SER A 34 -11.92 -10.82 -6.94
C SER A 34 -11.90 -10.75 -8.46
N ILE A 35 -10.70 -10.66 -9.05
CA ILE A 35 -10.48 -10.78 -10.50
C ILE A 35 -9.92 -12.17 -10.76
N ILE A 36 -10.68 -13.01 -11.49
CA ILE A 36 -10.35 -14.40 -11.77
C ILE A 36 -10.07 -14.57 -13.27
N GLY A 37 -9.14 -15.44 -13.61
CA GLY A 37 -8.81 -15.76 -15.00
C GLY A 37 -7.51 -16.56 -15.12
N PRO A 38 -7.21 -17.13 -16.29
CA PRO A 38 -5.98 -17.90 -16.53
C PRO A 38 -4.71 -17.02 -16.42
N ASN A 39 -3.53 -17.65 -16.41
CA ASN A 39 -2.28 -16.94 -16.52
C ASN A 39 -2.21 -16.20 -17.87
N GLY A 40 -1.70 -14.96 -17.86
CA GLY A 40 -1.68 -14.11 -19.04
C GLY A 40 -2.96 -13.31 -19.33
N ALA A 41 -4.08 -13.54 -18.61
CA ALA A 41 -5.35 -12.84 -18.82
C ALA A 41 -5.34 -11.34 -18.37
N GLY A 42 -4.20 -10.74 -18.09
CA GLY A 42 -4.10 -9.32 -17.74
C GLY A 42 -4.44 -8.94 -16.30
N LYS A 43 -4.69 -9.90 -15.39
CA LYS A 43 -5.04 -9.61 -13.98
C LYS A 43 -4.05 -8.66 -13.29
N THR A 44 -2.77 -8.98 -13.37
CA THR A 44 -1.70 -8.13 -12.80
C THR A 44 -1.65 -6.76 -13.47
N THR A 45 -1.96 -6.69 -14.76
CA THR A 45 -2.01 -5.43 -15.50
C THR A 45 -3.15 -4.54 -14.99
N VAL A 46 -4.33 -5.11 -14.68
CA VAL A 46 -5.42 -4.36 -14.04
C VAL A 46 -4.97 -3.77 -12.70
N PHE A 47 -4.36 -4.57 -11.82
CA PHE A 47 -3.83 -4.07 -10.54
C PHE A 47 -2.74 -3.02 -10.75
N ASN A 48 -1.87 -3.16 -11.75
CA ASN A 48 -0.86 -2.15 -12.09
C ASN A 48 -1.49 -0.83 -12.55
N CYS A 49 -2.59 -0.87 -13.29
CA CYS A 49 -3.34 0.34 -13.67
C CYS A 49 -4.01 0.99 -12.45
N LEU A 50 -4.69 0.21 -11.61
CA LEU A 50 -5.38 0.71 -10.41
C LEU A 50 -4.43 1.35 -9.39
N THR A 51 -3.21 0.85 -9.31
CA THR A 51 -2.18 1.34 -8.37
C THR A 51 -1.19 2.33 -8.99
N GLY A 52 -1.42 2.73 -10.25
CA GLY A 52 -0.66 3.78 -10.93
C GLY A 52 0.68 3.39 -11.51
N PHE A 53 1.07 2.11 -11.44
CA PHE A 53 2.28 1.61 -12.09
C PHE A 53 2.19 1.68 -13.61
N TYR A 54 0.98 1.51 -14.16
CA TYR A 54 0.71 1.71 -15.58
C TYR A 54 -0.39 2.75 -15.78
N LYS A 55 -0.16 3.65 -16.72
CA LYS A 55 -1.19 4.56 -17.18
C LYS A 55 -1.98 3.87 -18.30
N PRO A 56 -3.28 3.60 -18.12
CA PRO A 56 -4.06 2.90 -19.14
C PRO A 56 -4.11 3.66 -20.46
N THR A 57 -4.16 2.94 -21.57
CA THR A 57 -4.31 3.51 -22.92
C THR A 57 -5.65 4.22 -23.03
N ASN A 58 -6.75 3.57 -22.63
CA ASN A 58 -8.09 4.15 -22.60
C ASN A 58 -8.82 3.73 -21.31
N GLY A 59 -9.99 4.35 -21.10
CA GLY A 59 -10.86 4.07 -19.97
C GLY A 59 -10.65 5.00 -18.80
N GLN A 60 -11.47 4.83 -17.79
CA GLN A 60 -11.46 5.64 -16.57
C GLN A 60 -11.49 4.72 -15.34
N MET A 61 -10.92 5.21 -14.25
CA MET A 61 -10.92 4.51 -12.97
C MET A 61 -11.21 5.54 -11.89
N PHE A 62 -12.24 5.30 -11.11
CA PHE A 62 -12.71 6.24 -10.10
C PHE A 62 -12.79 5.58 -8.74
N LEU A 63 -12.23 6.23 -7.73
CA LEU A 63 -12.48 5.91 -6.35
C LEU A 63 -13.54 6.87 -5.81
N HIS A 64 -14.61 6.30 -5.24
CA HIS A 64 -15.71 7.04 -4.65
C HIS A 64 -15.49 7.18 -3.15
N LYS A 65 -15.56 8.40 -2.63
CA LYS A 65 -15.61 8.73 -1.21
C LYS A 65 -16.97 9.40 -0.94
N GLU A 66 -17.35 9.52 0.35
CA GLU A 66 -18.65 10.06 0.74
C GLU A 66 -19.01 11.34 0.00
N ASP A 67 -18.07 12.29 -0.12
CA ASP A 67 -18.31 13.61 -0.73
C ASP A 67 -17.48 13.87 -2.00
N SER A 68 -16.77 12.87 -2.54
CA SER A 68 -15.86 13.11 -3.67
C SER A 68 -15.63 11.88 -4.55
N LYS A 69 -15.33 12.16 -5.81
CA LYS A 69 -14.95 11.16 -6.81
C LYS A 69 -13.52 11.46 -7.27
N ILE A 70 -12.60 10.56 -6.97
CA ILE A 70 -11.17 10.70 -7.30
C ILE A 70 -10.88 9.91 -8.57
N SER A 71 -10.43 10.58 -9.65
CA SER A 71 -9.96 9.89 -10.84
C SER A 71 -8.54 9.37 -10.61
N LEU A 72 -8.37 8.05 -10.54
CA LEU A 72 -7.06 7.41 -10.35
C LEU A 72 -6.12 7.64 -11.53
N ARG A 73 -6.66 7.82 -12.74
CA ARG A 73 -5.88 8.07 -13.96
C ARG A 73 -5.06 9.38 -13.91
N LYS A 74 -5.44 10.32 -13.03
CA LYS A 74 -4.72 11.60 -12.85
C LYS A 74 -3.42 11.45 -12.06
N TYR A 75 -3.26 10.35 -11.34
CA TYR A 75 -2.13 10.14 -10.44
C TYR A 75 -1.29 8.94 -10.90
N THR A 76 -0.04 8.95 -10.51
CA THR A 76 0.93 7.87 -10.77
C THR A 76 1.59 7.46 -9.46
N ASP A 77 2.03 6.21 -9.38
CA ASP A 77 2.86 5.66 -8.29
C ASP A 77 2.38 6.02 -6.86
N PHE A 78 3.30 6.51 -6.02
CA PHE A 78 3.05 6.87 -4.63
C PHE A 78 1.92 7.89 -4.43
N LYS A 79 1.61 8.73 -5.46
CA LYS A 79 0.53 9.72 -5.36
C LYS A 79 -0.84 9.07 -5.22
N ILE A 80 -1.07 7.91 -5.84
CA ILE A 80 -2.32 7.14 -5.66
C ILE A 80 -2.44 6.67 -4.22
N ALA A 81 -1.36 6.10 -3.65
CA ALA A 81 -1.35 5.67 -2.26
C ALA A 81 -1.64 6.83 -1.30
N TYR A 82 -1.03 7.99 -1.53
CA TYR A 82 -1.20 9.14 -0.66
C TYR A 82 -2.59 9.79 -0.77
N VAL A 83 -3.06 10.08 -2.01
CA VAL A 83 -4.31 10.84 -2.26
C VAL A 83 -5.54 9.95 -2.15
N ALA A 84 -5.50 8.77 -2.77
CA ALA A 84 -6.63 7.84 -2.83
C ALA A 84 -6.65 6.87 -1.65
N LYS A 85 -5.56 6.75 -0.87
CA LYS A 85 -5.40 5.79 0.23
C LYS A 85 -5.55 4.34 -0.27
N VAL A 86 -5.05 4.08 -1.47
CA VAL A 86 -4.99 2.75 -2.07
C VAL A 86 -3.64 2.13 -1.73
N ALA A 87 -3.64 1.05 -0.98
CA ALA A 87 -2.45 0.26 -0.70
C ALA A 87 -2.41 -0.99 -1.58
N ARG A 88 -1.22 -1.53 -1.81
CA ARG A 88 -0.99 -2.77 -2.54
C ARG A 88 0.01 -3.64 -1.82
N THR A 89 -0.33 -4.90 -1.63
CA THR A 89 0.64 -5.94 -1.28
C THR A 89 1.27 -6.51 -2.55
N PHE A 90 2.56 -6.83 -2.50
CA PHE A 90 3.28 -7.40 -3.62
C PHE A 90 3.38 -8.92 -3.50
N GLN A 91 3.57 -9.61 -4.62
CA GLN A 91 3.75 -11.05 -4.63
C GLN A 91 5.04 -11.48 -3.91
N ASN A 92 6.11 -10.70 -4.08
CA ASN A 92 7.37 -10.88 -3.36
C ASN A 92 7.36 -10.01 -2.11
N ILE A 93 7.76 -10.58 -0.99
CA ILE A 93 7.88 -9.90 0.29
C ILE A 93 8.91 -8.78 0.19
N ARG A 94 8.54 -7.59 0.67
CA ARG A 94 9.37 -6.38 0.66
C ARG A 94 9.64 -5.90 2.07
N LEU A 95 10.38 -6.69 2.80
CA LEU A 95 10.91 -6.33 4.12
C LEU A 95 12.39 -5.95 4.02
N PHE A 96 12.90 -5.30 5.03
CA PHE A 96 14.33 -5.11 5.26
C PHE A 96 14.84 -6.30 6.08
N PRO A 97 15.43 -7.33 5.46
CA PRO A 97 15.67 -8.61 6.13
C PRO A 97 16.71 -8.53 7.26
N ALA A 98 17.65 -7.57 7.17
CA ALA A 98 18.69 -7.36 8.18
C ALA A 98 18.24 -6.44 9.33
N MET A 99 17.04 -5.88 9.27
CA MET A 99 16.43 -5.09 10.35
C MET A 99 15.52 -6.00 11.18
N SER A 100 15.33 -5.61 12.44
CA SER A 100 14.40 -6.32 13.30
C SER A 100 12.95 -6.19 12.84
N VAL A 101 12.08 -7.05 13.34
CA VAL A 101 10.63 -7.01 13.09
C VAL A 101 10.06 -5.66 13.51
N LEU A 102 10.44 -5.16 14.68
CA LEU A 102 10.03 -3.85 15.18
C LEU A 102 10.53 -2.71 14.28
N GLU A 103 11.80 -2.74 13.87
CA GLU A 103 12.39 -1.72 13.01
C GLU A 103 11.69 -1.63 11.66
N ASN A 104 11.29 -2.76 11.06
CA ASN A 104 10.50 -2.75 9.83
C ASN A 104 9.18 -1.96 9.97
N LEU A 105 8.47 -2.11 11.09
CA LEU A 105 7.25 -1.36 11.38
C LEU A 105 7.52 0.14 11.65
N LEU A 106 8.68 0.47 12.24
CA LEU A 106 9.08 1.86 12.44
C LEU A 106 9.43 2.53 11.11
N VAL A 107 10.12 1.82 10.20
CA VAL A 107 10.41 2.32 8.83
C VAL A 107 9.12 2.60 8.07
N ALA A 108 8.07 1.79 8.22
CA ALA A 108 6.78 2.04 7.60
C ALA A 108 6.14 3.38 8.05
N GLN A 109 6.50 3.89 9.23
CA GLN A 109 6.05 5.16 9.79
C GLN A 109 7.01 6.33 9.50
N HIS A 110 8.05 6.09 8.68
CA HIS A 110 9.13 7.06 8.42
C HIS A 110 8.63 8.44 7.98
N ASN A 111 7.63 8.52 7.11
CA ASN A 111 7.10 9.80 6.64
C ASN A 111 6.51 10.65 7.78
N GLU A 112 5.79 10.04 8.72
CA GLU A 112 5.21 10.74 9.88
C GLU A 112 6.33 11.22 10.82
N LEU A 113 7.35 10.40 11.03
CA LEU A 113 8.52 10.71 11.85
C LEU A 113 9.41 11.78 11.21
N MET A 114 9.62 11.74 9.90
CA MET A 114 10.39 12.76 9.16
C MET A 114 9.74 14.15 9.23
N VAL A 115 8.44 14.24 9.03
CA VAL A 115 7.70 15.51 9.19
C VAL A 115 7.80 16.00 10.63
N ALA A 116 7.77 15.09 11.62
CA ALA A 116 7.91 15.40 13.03
C ALA A 116 9.28 15.92 13.41
N SER A 117 10.35 15.40 12.77
CA SER A 117 11.74 15.82 13.02
C SER A 117 12.11 17.15 12.35
N GLY A 118 11.17 17.77 11.59
CA GLY A 118 11.48 18.97 10.83
C GLY A 118 12.69 18.78 9.89
N TYR A 119 12.72 17.64 9.18
CA TYR A 119 13.84 17.24 8.33
C TYR A 119 15.18 17.15 9.08
N SER A 120 15.18 16.51 10.24
CA SER A 120 16.35 16.18 11.07
C SER A 120 16.87 17.29 12.00
N LEU A 121 16.48 18.56 11.83
CA LEU A 121 16.99 19.65 12.68
C LEU A 121 16.45 19.54 14.13
N PHE A 122 15.17 19.21 14.30
CA PHE A 122 14.55 19.02 15.61
C PHE A 122 14.92 17.68 16.27
N GLY A 123 15.22 16.66 15.44
CA GLY A 123 15.74 15.38 15.92
C GLY A 123 17.13 15.50 16.56
N LEU A 124 18.02 16.32 15.97
CA LEU A 124 19.37 16.62 16.52
C LEU A 124 19.31 17.39 17.86
N LEU A 125 18.29 18.24 18.03
CA LEU A 125 18.10 19.04 19.25
C LEU A 125 17.35 18.27 20.36
N ASN A 126 17.00 17.00 20.14
CA ASN A 126 16.35 16.11 21.12
C ASN A 126 15.15 16.76 21.83
N LEU A 127 14.32 17.49 21.07
CA LEU A 127 13.18 18.21 21.60
C LEU A 127 12.12 17.24 22.10
N LYS A 128 11.45 17.60 23.21
CA LYS A 128 10.38 16.81 23.83
C LYS A 128 9.31 16.33 22.82
N SER A 129 8.93 17.20 21.88
CA SER A 129 7.98 16.89 20.80
C SER A 129 8.43 15.75 19.87
N TYR A 130 9.73 15.57 19.64
CA TYR A 130 10.24 14.47 18.84
C TYR A 130 10.17 13.15 19.61
N ARG A 131 10.59 13.15 20.88
CA ARG A 131 10.50 11.97 21.76
C ARG A 131 9.07 11.46 21.91
N ASP A 132 8.11 12.38 22.08
CA ASP A 132 6.70 12.01 22.22
C ASP A 132 6.18 11.33 20.95
N LYS A 133 6.60 11.78 19.76
CA LYS A 133 6.21 11.16 18.48
C LYS A 133 6.94 9.84 18.21
N GLU A 134 8.19 9.73 18.59
CA GLU A 134 8.95 8.49 18.54
C GLU A 134 8.29 7.43 19.43
N GLN A 135 7.91 7.80 20.67
CA GLN A 135 7.20 6.91 21.56
C GLN A 135 5.84 6.45 20.97
N LEU A 136 5.08 7.36 20.40
CA LEU A 136 3.83 7.03 19.72
C LEU A 136 4.04 6.05 18.55
N ALA A 137 5.12 6.20 17.78
CA ALA A 137 5.44 5.29 16.70
C ALA A 137 5.80 3.89 17.21
N VAL A 138 6.56 3.81 18.30
CA VAL A 138 6.89 2.55 18.97
C VAL A 138 5.62 1.88 19.53
N ASP A 139 4.75 2.62 20.19
CA ASP A 139 3.52 2.10 20.75
C ASP A 139 2.58 1.59 19.65
N LYS A 140 2.48 2.30 18.53
CA LYS A 140 1.72 1.86 17.34
C LYS A 140 2.34 0.59 16.73
N ALA A 141 3.65 0.49 16.64
CA ALA A 141 4.34 -0.70 16.16
C ALA A 141 4.07 -1.90 17.08
N LYS A 142 4.17 -1.73 18.40
CA LYS A 142 3.84 -2.77 19.39
C LYS A 142 2.39 -3.25 19.29
N TYR A 143 1.45 -2.32 19.09
CA TYR A 143 0.04 -2.66 18.87
C TYR A 143 -0.15 -3.57 17.64
N TRP A 144 0.53 -3.27 16.53
CA TRP A 144 0.46 -4.11 15.33
C TRP A 144 1.14 -5.46 15.55
N LEU A 145 2.29 -5.50 16.27
CA LEU A 145 2.96 -6.76 16.62
C LEU A 145 2.06 -7.69 17.43
N ASP A 146 1.26 -7.13 18.33
CA ASP A 146 0.30 -7.90 19.12
C ASP A 146 -0.81 -8.48 18.24
N ILE A 147 -1.38 -7.66 17.33
CA ILE A 147 -2.44 -8.12 16.41
C ILE A 147 -1.97 -9.26 15.50
N ILE A 148 -0.73 -9.17 14.97
CA ILE A 148 -0.20 -10.20 14.08
C ILE A 148 0.48 -11.36 14.82
N GLY A 149 0.54 -11.31 16.16
CA GLY A 149 1.11 -12.36 17.01
C GLY A 149 2.63 -12.48 16.95
N LEU A 150 3.34 -11.37 16.72
CA LEU A 150 4.81 -11.34 16.61
C LEU A 150 5.50 -10.57 17.74
N THR A 151 4.81 -10.23 18.82
CA THR A 151 5.36 -9.46 19.94
C THR A 151 6.63 -10.10 20.51
N ASN A 152 6.66 -11.42 20.68
CA ASN A 152 7.81 -12.16 21.25
C ASN A 152 9.00 -12.25 20.26
N ARG A 153 8.84 -11.80 19.05
CA ARG A 153 9.84 -11.82 17.98
C ARG A 153 10.21 -10.42 17.50
N ALA A 154 9.85 -9.40 18.29
CA ALA A 154 10.06 -7.98 17.93
C ALA A 154 11.52 -7.65 17.59
N ASP A 155 12.46 -8.27 18.30
CA ASP A 155 13.90 -8.06 18.16
C ASP A 155 14.58 -9.05 17.19
N ASP A 156 13.85 -10.06 16.67
CA ASP A 156 14.40 -10.99 15.68
C ASP A 156 14.60 -10.28 14.33
N ASN A 157 15.58 -10.71 13.54
CA ASN A 157 15.70 -10.23 12.16
C ASN A 157 14.47 -10.64 11.34
N ALA A 158 13.92 -9.71 10.59
CA ALA A 158 12.74 -9.98 9.76
C ALA A 158 13.00 -11.07 8.70
N GLY A 159 14.26 -11.19 8.23
CA GLY A 159 14.66 -12.23 7.28
C GLY A 159 14.64 -13.65 7.85
N ASP A 160 14.76 -13.81 9.18
CA ASP A 160 14.79 -15.10 9.86
C ASP A 160 13.39 -15.61 10.24
N LEU A 161 12.35 -14.81 9.97
CA LEU A 161 10.96 -15.22 10.20
C LEU A 161 10.53 -16.29 9.18
N PRO A 162 9.66 -17.25 9.58
CA PRO A 162 8.94 -18.08 8.63
C PRO A 162 8.19 -17.23 7.60
N TYR A 163 8.06 -17.74 6.35
CA TYR A 163 7.41 -17.00 5.26
C TYR A 163 6.02 -16.44 5.60
N GLY A 164 5.20 -17.21 6.33
CA GLY A 164 3.87 -16.76 6.76
C GLY A 164 3.91 -15.55 7.69
N ASP A 165 4.92 -15.49 8.59
CA ASP A 165 5.10 -14.38 9.52
C ASP A 165 5.70 -13.16 8.83
N GLN A 166 6.62 -13.36 7.87
CA GLN A 166 7.09 -12.28 7.00
C GLN A 166 5.92 -11.64 6.23
N ARG A 167 4.95 -12.45 5.75
CA ARG A 167 3.75 -11.94 5.07
C ARG A 167 2.84 -11.14 5.99
N LYS A 168 2.64 -11.58 7.23
CA LYS A 168 1.88 -10.82 8.21
C LYS A 168 2.53 -9.48 8.53
N LEU A 169 3.87 -9.46 8.60
CA LEU A 169 4.64 -8.25 8.87
C LEU A 169 4.60 -7.24 7.71
N GLU A 170 4.50 -7.73 6.45
CA GLU A 170 4.42 -6.87 5.25
C GLU A 170 3.09 -6.13 5.11
N ILE A 171 1.99 -6.70 5.61
CA ILE A 171 0.61 -6.17 5.47
C ILE A 171 0.32 -5.05 6.47
#